data_6f9e938b199c39a104bc04e6ca03f86d
#
_entry.id   6f9e938b199c39a104bc04e6ca03f86d
#
_cell.length_a   1.000
_cell.length_b   1.000
_cell.length_c   1.000
_cell.angle_alpha   90.00
_cell.angle_beta   90.00
_cell.angle_gamma   90.00
#
_symmetry.space_group_name_H-M   'P 1'
#
loop_
_entity.id
_entity.type
_entity.pdbx_description
1 polymer ?
#
loop_
_entity_poly.entity_id
_entity_poly.type
_entity_poly.pdbx_seq_one_letter_code
_entity_poly.pdbx_strand_id
1 'polypeptide(L)'
;MKKILSLALALIMVIGSFAMLTSCQEESLSVAYDKALKAIDYDASKYTDTLTVAISPDFAPMEFYDTAKDGDSAIVGFDVLLATYVAKELGMKLKLDPMSFDACMAAVASGNADLAISGFSWTAERAETFLISDYYVAGENETEQILITTKEKAAQFTKDKTDFSGLKIGAQGGSLQQLLVEEQLVPKGAKLELYENINVAATALATGEIDALAVAYGNGEALVNDTIVLSDYYFEVDEKYKNNVILLNKEDAALLEKVNAALAKAMAAGLYDEWYEACQIYAEVKTADELGYDDDGNKITE
;
A
#
# COMPACT_ATOMS: atom_id res chain seq x y z
N MET A 1 -20.14 50.83 5.65
CA MET A 1 -20.15 49.75 6.67
C MET A 1 -21.02 48.52 6.25
N LYS A 2 -22.30 48.72 5.76
CA LYS A 2 -23.17 47.59 5.36
C LYS A 2 -22.66 46.75 4.19
N LYS A 3 -21.90 47.32 3.24
CA LYS A 3 -21.36 46.58 2.07
C LYS A 3 -20.14 45.69 2.42
N ILE A 4 -19.35 46.08 3.43
CA ILE A 4 -18.18 45.30 3.88
C ILE A 4 -18.64 44.10 4.70
N LEU A 5 -19.74 44.25 5.47
CA LEU A 5 -20.29 43.14 6.26
C LEU A 5 -20.92 42.03 5.38
N SER A 6 -21.52 42.40 4.24
CA SER A 6 -22.09 41.40 3.30
C SER A 6 -21.00 40.63 2.52
N LEU A 7 -19.83 41.22 2.27
CA LEU A 7 -18.72 40.54 1.61
C LEU A 7 -18.04 39.52 2.56
N ALA A 8 -17.90 39.90 3.86
CA ALA A 8 -17.34 39.01 4.85
C ALA A 8 -18.24 37.80 5.13
N LEU A 9 -19.57 37.98 5.11
CA LEU A 9 -20.52 36.86 5.29
C LEU A 9 -20.54 35.92 4.07
N ALA A 10 -20.39 36.46 2.85
CA ALA A 10 -20.30 35.64 1.63
C ALA A 10 -19.00 34.84 1.58
N LEU A 11 -17.88 35.43 2.08
CA LEU A 11 -16.59 34.71 2.11
C LEU A 11 -16.59 33.57 3.14
N ILE A 12 -17.25 33.75 4.30
CA ILE A 12 -17.38 32.70 5.32
C ILE A 12 -18.27 31.56 4.83
N MET A 13 -19.32 31.84 4.06
CA MET A 13 -20.17 30.79 3.46
C MET A 13 -19.45 29.98 2.37
N VAL A 14 -18.55 30.60 1.59
CA VAL A 14 -17.77 29.89 0.57
C VAL A 14 -16.72 28.98 1.20
N ILE A 15 -16.06 29.42 2.28
CA ILE A 15 -15.07 28.59 3.00
C ILE A 15 -15.77 27.44 3.74
N GLY A 16 -16.94 27.68 4.34
CA GLY A 16 -17.73 26.63 5.00
C GLY A 16 -18.28 25.57 4.03
N SER A 17 -18.64 25.97 2.79
CA SER A 17 -19.13 25.03 1.77
C SER A 17 -18.01 24.18 1.18
N PHE A 18 -16.79 24.71 1.10
CA PHE A 18 -15.64 23.95 0.59
C PHE A 18 -15.17 22.90 1.60
N ALA A 19 -15.16 23.22 2.90
CA ALA A 19 -14.83 22.29 3.97
C ALA A 19 -15.89 21.17 4.13
N MET A 20 -17.17 21.47 3.88
CA MET A 20 -18.23 20.46 3.90
C MET A 20 -18.18 19.52 2.68
N LEU A 21 -17.77 20.02 1.51
CA LEU A 21 -17.67 19.19 0.31
C LEU A 21 -16.49 18.21 0.39
N THR A 22 -15.34 18.62 0.92
CA THR A 22 -14.20 17.71 1.16
C THR A 22 -14.53 16.66 2.21
N SER A 23 -15.16 17.02 3.33
CA SER A 23 -15.55 16.06 4.38
C SER A 23 -16.57 15.02 3.89
N CYS A 24 -17.55 15.41 3.07
CA CYS A 24 -18.52 14.46 2.52
C CYS A 24 -17.90 13.53 1.47
N GLN A 25 -16.85 13.95 0.77
CA GLN A 25 -16.17 13.11 -0.22
C GLN A 25 -15.26 12.10 0.47
N GLU A 26 -14.53 12.47 1.51
CA GLU A 26 -13.71 11.57 2.32
C GLU A 26 -14.57 10.51 3.04
N GLU A 27 -15.73 10.89 3.58
CA GLU A 27 -16.67 9.92 4.19
C GLU A 27 -17.19 8.90 3.17
N SER A 28 -17.34 9.26 1.89
CA SER A 28 -17.80 8.34 0.86
C SER A 28 -16.73 7.33 0.42
N LEU A 29 -15.44 7.70 0.47
CA LEU A 29 -14.34 6.83 0.06
C LEU A 29 -14.11 5.66 1.01
N SER A 30 -14.33 5.84 2.32
CA SER A 30 -14.13 4.78 3.31
C SER A 30 -15.29 3.79 3.44
N VAL A 31 -16.47 4.06 2.85
CA VAL A 31 -17.69 3.27 3.11
C VAL A 31 -17.52 1.78 2.78
N ALA A 32 -16.96 1.46 1.62
CA ALA A 32 -16.72 0.06 1.23
C ALA A 32 -15.70 -0.61 2.15
N TYR A 33 -14.62 0.09 2.50
CA TYR A 33 -13.59 -0.38 3.42
C TYR A 33 -14.14 -0.63 4.84
N ASP A 34 -14.87 0.34 5.41
CA ASP A 34 -15.44 0.23 6.76
C ASP A 34 -16.45 -0.91 6.82
N LYS A 35 -17.19 -1.17 5.74
CA LYS A 35 -18.07 -2.31 5.61
C LYS A 35 -17.31 -3.63 5.56
N ALA A 36 -16.23 -3.74 4.77
CA ALA A 36 -15.36 -4.90 4.72
C ALA A 36 -14.73 -5.18 6.10
N LEU A 37 -14.20 -4.15 6.77
CA LEU A 37 -13.65 -4.25 8.12
C LEU A 37 -14.69 -4.75 9.13
N LYS A 38 -15.90 -4.21 9.11
CA LYS A 38 -17.01 -4.63 9.96
C LYS A 38 -17.44 -6.07 9.69
N ALA A 39 -17.41 -6.52 8.43
CA ALA A 39 -17.78 -7.88 8.05
C ALA A 39 -16.80 -8.94 8.59
N ILE A 40 -15.56 -8.56 8.90
CA ILE A 40 -14.60 -9.43 9.60
C ILE A 40 -15.14 -9.86 10.97
N ASP A 41 -16.00 -9.07 11.62
CA ASP A 41 -16.58 -9.35 12.96
C ASP A 41 -15.49 -9.63 14.01
N TYR A 42 -14.48 -8.76 14.03
CA TYR A 42 -13.35 -8.84 14.96
C TYR A 42 -13.64 -8.01 16.23
N ASP A 43 -13.53 -8.67 17.38
CA ASP A 43 -13.68 -8.02 18.70
C ASP A 43 -12.46 -8.35 19.57
N ALA A 44 -11.49 -7.44 19.58
CA ALA A 44 -10.25 -7.56 20.36
C ALA A 44 -10.49 -7.82 21.85
N SER A 45 -11.63 -7.40 22.40
CA SER A 45 -11.93 -7.57 23.84
C SER A 45 -12.12 -9.02 24.26
N LYS A 46 -12.38 -9.91 23.30
CA LYS A 46 -12.56 -11.36 23.53
C LYS A 46 -11.25 -12.11 23.73
N TYR A 47 -10.10 -11.50 23.43
CA TYR A 47 -8.82 -12.17 23.41
C TYR A 47 -7.87 -11.61 24.49
N THR A 48 -6.89 -12.41 24.91
CA THR A 48 -5.86 -12.04 25.90
C THR A 48 -4.50 -11.84 25.27
N ASP A 49 -4.13 -12.74 24.37
CA ASP A 49 -2.83 -12.74 23.70
C ASP A 49 -2.80 -11.70 22.58
N THR A 50 -1.64 -11.13 22.31
CA THR A 50 -1.46 -10.09 21.30
C THR A 50 -0.66 -10.63 20.14
N LEU A 51 -1.11 -10.35 18.91
CA LEU A 51 -0.40 -10.53 17.65
C LEU A 51 0.18 -9.17 17.24
N THR A 52 1.47 -9.02 17.31
CA THR A 52 2.16 -7.80 16.86
C THR A 52 2.54 -7.95 15.39
N VAL A 53 2.02 -7.05 14.56
CA VAL A 53 2.25 -7.03 13.11
C VAL A 53 3.03 -5.79 12.75
N ALA A 54 4.27 -5.96 12.26
CA ALA A 54 5.07 -4.89 11.70
C ALA A 54 4.53 -4.53 10.30
N ILE A 55 4.35 -3.23 10.04
CA ILE A 55 3.74 -2.70 8.83
C ILE A 55 4.37 -1.36 8.43
N SER A 56 4.53 -1.11 7.11
CA SER A 56 5.07 0.15 6.57
C SER A 56 3.97 0.90 5.82
N PRO A 57 3.21 1.80 6.47
CA PRO A 57 1.99 2.36 5.91
C PRO A 57 2.27 3.52 4.94
N ASP A 58 2.92 3.21 3.83
CA ASP A 58 3.27 4.12 2.74
C ASP A 58 3.04 3.49 1.35
N PHE A 59 2.31 2.36 1.30
CA PHE A 59 2.11 1.56 0.09
C PHE A 59 0.62 1.38 -0.24
N ALA A 60 -0.10 2.47 -0.57
CA ALA A 60 -1.50 2.41 -1.00
C ALA A 60 -1.63 1.60 -2.31
N PRO A 61 -2.69 0.81 -2.48
CA PRO A 61 -3.84 0.59 -1.59
C PRO A 61 -3.63 -0.51 -0.54
N MET A 62 -2.40 -1.06 -0.42
CA MET A 62 -2.12 -2.17 0.49
C MET A 62 -2.13 -1.72 1.96
N GLU A 63 -1.32 -0.71 2.31
CA GLU A 63 -1.30 -0.09 3.63
C GLU A 63 -0.89 1.39 3.54
N PHE A 64 -1.70 2.25 4.15
CA PHE A 64 -1.46 3.69 4.09
C PHE A 64 -2.12 4.42 5.26
N TYR A 65 -1.75 5.68 5.46
CA TYR A 65 -2.37 6.54 6.46
C TYR A 65 -3.59 7.26 5.91
N ASP A 66 -4.72 7.11 6.60
CA ASP A 66 -5.85 8.02 6.50
C ASP A 66 -5.60 9.22 7.42
N THR A 67 -5.33 10.37 6.83
CA THR A 67 -4.99 11.61 7.56
C THR A 67 -6.18 12.21 8.30
N ALA A 68 -7.41 11.73 8.05
CA ALA A 68 -8.62 12.14 8.76
C ALA A 68 -8.84 11.33 10.07
N LYS A 69 -8.07 10.27 10.29
CA LYS A 69 -8.15 9.39 11.46
C LYS A 69 -6.93 9.54 12.36
N ASP A 70 -7.07 9.18 13.63
CA ASP A 70 -6.00 9.25 14.62
C ASP A 70 -5.64 7.86 15.18
N GLY A 71 -4.39 7.71 15.66
CA GLY A 71 -3.89 6.50 16.29
C GLY A 71 -3.89 5.28 15.36
N ASP A 72 -4.11 4.10 15.91
CA ASP A 72 -4.07 2.84 15.15
C ASP A 72 -5.15 2.77 14.06
N SER A 73 -6.25 3.49 14.21
CA SER A 73 -7.32 3.57 13.21
C SER A 73 -6.92 4.37 11.95
N ALA A 74 -5.84 5.13 12.02
CA ALA A 74 -5.31 5.88 10.88
C ALA A 74 -4.58 5.00 9.87
N ILE A 75 -4.17 3.78 10.25
CA ILE A 75 -3.55 2.84 9.32
C ILE A 75 -4.66 2.00 8.70
N VAL A 76 -4.79 2.06 7.38
CA VAL A 76 -5.86 1.44 6.59
C VAL A 76 -5.27 0.76 5.36
N GLY A 77 -6.08 -0.04 4.67
CA GLY A 77 -5.68 -0.72 3.45
C GLY A 77 -5.87 -2.24 3.52
N PHE A 78 -5.55 -2.90 2.41
CA PHE A 78 -5.74 -4.35 2.25
C PHE A 78 -5.01 -5.16 3.34
N ASP A 79 -3.75 -4.85 3.59
CA ASP A 79 -2.92 -5.57 4.57
C ASP A 79 -3.41 -5.37 6.00
N VAL A 80 -4.11 -4.27 6.29
CA VAL A 80 -4.78 -4.04 7.60
C VAL A 80 -6.02 -4.93 7.74
N LEU A 81 -6.84 -5.07 6.68
CA LEU A 81 -7.96 -6.03 6.66
C LEU A 81 -7.46 -7.46 6.84
N LEU A 82 -6.40 -7.82 6.11
CA LEU A 82 -5.77 -9.13 6.21
C LEU A 82 -5.22 -9.40 7.61
N ALA A 83 -4.47 -8.47 8.19
CA ALA A 83 -3.93 -8.57 9.56
C ALA A 83 -5.06 -8.73 10.60
N THR A 84 -6.16 -7.97 10.44
CA THR A 84 -7.34 -8.06 11.31
C THR A 84 -8.00 -9.43 11.20
N TYR A 85 -8.14 -9.96 9.99
CA TYR A 85 -8.71 -11.29 9.76
C TYR A 85 -7.81 -12.39 10.34
N VAL A 86 -6.50 -12.32 10.11
CA VAL A 86 -5.53 -13.26 10.68
C VAL A 86 -5.59 -13.23 12.21
N ALA A 87 -5.58 -12.06 12.84
CA ALA A 87 -5.69 -11.93 14.29
C ALA A 87 -6.98 -12.56 14.84
N LYS A 88 -8.12 -12.36 14.15
CA LYS A 88 -9.39 -13.02 14.48
C LYS A 88 -9.29 -14.54 14.43
N GLU A 89 -8.77 -15.07 13.33
CA GLU A 89 -8.66 -16.54 13.13
C GLU A 89 -7.69 -17.19 14.14
N LEU A 90 -6.67 -16.46 14.57
CA LEU A 90 -5.74 -16.89 15.62
C LEU A 90 -6.31 -16.73 17.03
N GLY A 91 -7.39 -15.95 17.21
CA GLY A 91 -7.94 -15.64 18.52
C GLY A 91 -7.05 -14.72 19.33
N MET A 92 -6.41 -13.72 18.71
CA MET A 92 -5.44 -12.81 19.31
C MET A 92 -5.86 -11.35 19.12
N LYS A 93 -5.38 -10.45 20.00
CA LYS A 93 -5.51 -9.01 19.84
C LYS A 93 -4.53 -8.55 18.77
N LEU A 94 -5.01 -7.82 17.76
CA LEU A 94 -4.14 -7.17 16.80
C LEU A 94 -3.47 -5.96 17.42
N LYS A 95 -2.15 -5.85 17.25
CA LYS A 95 -1.36 -4.65 17.45
C LYS A 95 -0.60 -4.37 16.15
N LEU A 96 -0.97 -3.32 15.45
CA LEU A 96 -0.15 -2.80 14.34
C LEU A 96 1.03 -2.03 14.91
N ASP A 97 2.23 -2.28 14.38
CA ASP A 97 3.47 -1.62 14.79
C ASP A 97 4.09 -0.94 13.54
N PRO A 98 3.73 0.35 13.29
CA PRO A 98 4.16 1.04 12.09
C PRO A 98 5.64 1.41 12.15
N MET A 99 6.36 1.11 11.06
CA MET A 99 7.79 1.40 10.91
C MET A 99 8.18 1.45 9.43
N SER A 100 9.45 1.70 9.10
CA SER A 100 9.92 1.61 7.70
C SER A 100 9.93 0.16 7.21
N PHE A 101 9.88 -0.01 5.89
CA PHE A 101 9.75 -1.33 5.26
C PHE A 101 10.88 -2.29 5.65
N ASP A 102 12.11 -1.84 5.63
CA ASP A 102 13.29 -2.61 6.08
C ASP A 102 13.27 -2.90 7.59
N ALA A 103 12.75 -1.96 8.40
CA ALA A 103 12.60 -2.15 9.84
C ALA A 103 11.56 -3.24 10.17
N CYS A 104 10.51 -3.43 9.35
CA CYS A 104 9.56 -4.53 9.52
C CYS A 104 10.27 -5.90 9.48
N MET A 105 11.18 -6.09 8.54
CA MET A 105 11.98 -7.31 8.44
C MET A 105 12.88 -7.49 9.65
N ALA A 106 13.55 -6.41 10.11
CA ALA A 106 14.38 -6.46 11.30
C ALA A 106 13.59 -6.76 12.57
N ALA A 107 12.38 -6.23 12.71
CA ALA A 107 11.51 -6.48 13.86
C ALA A 107 11.10 -7.96 13.95
N VAL A 108 10.73 -8.59 12.84
CA VAL A 108 10.43 -10.03 12.81
C VAL A 108 11.68 -10.87 13.07
N ALA A 109 12.80 -10.55 12.44
CA ALA A 109 14.06 -11.31 12.64
C ALA A 109 14.52 -11.30 14.11
N SER A 110 14.29 -10.20 14.83
CA SER A 110 14.65 -10.04 16.25
C SER A 110 13.56 -10.52 17.23
N GLY A 111 12.39 -10.93 16.76
CA GLY A 111 11.25 -11.34 17.59
C GLY A 111 10.52 -10.17 18.29
N ASN A 112 10.72 -8.92 17.82
CA ASN A 112 9.99 -7.74 18.30
C ASN A 112 8.58 -7.63 17.68
N ALA A 113 8.36 -8.27 16.53
CA ALA A 113 7.06 -8.48 15.92
C ALA A 113 6.88 -9.97 15.59
N ASP A 114 5.64 -10.45 15.69
CA ASP A 114 5.29 -11.84 15.36
C ASP A 114 5.21 -12.04 13.85
N LEU A 115 4.68 -11.06 13.13
CA LEU A 115 4.50 -11.05 11.68
C LEU A 115 4.98 -9.72 11.08
N ALA A 116 5.40 -9.77 9.81
CA ALA A 116 5.42 -8.59 8.96
C ALA A 116 4.45 -8.80 7.79
N ILE A 117 3.49 -7.87 7.66
CA ILE A 117 2.49 -7.82 6.58
C ILE A 117 2.58 -6.41 5.99
N SER A 118 3.16 -6.28 4.80
CA SER A 118 3.40 -4.99 4.15
C SER A 118 3.79 -5.18 2.69
N GLY A 119 2.94 -5.83 1.90
CA GLY A 119 3.18 -6.02 0.47
C GLY A 119 4.49 -6.75 0.13
N PHE A 120 5.01 -7.60 1.00
CA PHE A 120 6.29 -8.29 0.75
C PHE A 120 6.19 -9.29 -0.40
N SER A 121 6.92 -9.06 -1.48
CA SER A 121 7.12 -10.08 -2.52
C SER A 121 8.00 -11.21 -1.99
N TRP A 122 7.78 -12.44 -2.48
CA TRP A 122 8.72 -13.53 -2.23
C TRP A 122 10.07 -13.22 -2.87
N THR A 123 11.17 -13.40 -2.14
CA THR A 123 12.53 -13.40 -2.70
C THR A 123 13.35 -14.53 -2.09
N ALA A 124 14.38 -15.00 -2.81
CA ALA A 124 15.27 -16.05 -2.31
C ALA A 124 15.98 -15.61 -1.01
N GLU A 125 16.40 -14.35 -0.93
CA GLU A 125 17.06 -13.77 0.23
C GLU A 125 16.13 -13.77 1.46
N ARG A 126 14.86 -13.38 1.28
CA ARG A 126 13.85 -13.45 2.34
C ARG A 126 13.59 -14.87 2.79
N ALA A 127 13.54 -15.83 1.85
CA ALA A 127 13.34 -17.25 2.17
C ALA A 127 14.52 -17.86 2.96
N GLU A 128 15.72 -17.32 2.81
CA GLU A 128 16.88 -17.70 3.64
C GLU A 128 16.78 -17.20 5.08
N THR A 129 16.17 -16.03 5.28
CA THR A 129 16.13 -15.33 6.57
C THR A 129 14.86 -15.60 7.36
N PHE A 130 13.70 -15.75 6.69
CA PHE A 130 12.37 -15.85 7.30
C PHE A 130 11.68 -17.16 6.97
N LEU A 131 10.71 -17.57 7.80
CA LEU A 131 9.61 -18.38 7.33
C LEU A 131 8.70 -17.51 6.50
N ILE A 132 8.21 -18.06 5.39
CA ILE A 132 7.38 -17.34 4.43
C ILE A 132 6.02 -18.04 4.35
N SER A 133 4.93 -17.29 4.43
CA SER A 133 3.58 -17.82 4.30
C SER A 133 3.29 -18.33 2.88
N ASP A 134 2.17 -19.00 2.72
CA ASP A 134 1.52 -19.15 1.43
C ASP A 134 1.25 -17.75 0.84
N TYR A 135 1.14 -17.69 -0.49
CA TYR A 135 0.86 -16.45 -1.18
C TYR A 135 -0.53 -15.93 -0.84
N TYR A 136 -0.63 -14.60 -0.72
CA TYR A 136 -1.90 -13.90 -0.79
C TYR A 136 -1.93 -12.99 -2.01
N VAL A 137 -3.12 -12.78 -2.55
CA VAL A 137 -3.29 -12.02 -3.79
C VAL A 137 -3.12 -10.54 -3.51
N ALA A 138 -2.29 -9.91 -4.31
CA ALA A 138 -1.99 -8.47 -4.22
C ALA A 138 -2.78 -7.63 -5.23
N GLY A 139 -3.79 -8.20 -5.88
CA GLY A 139 -4.47 -7.59 -7.02
C GLY A 139 -3.64 -7.67 -8.32
N GLU A 140 -4.26 -7.43 -9.46
CA GLU A 140 -3.56 -7.47 -10.76
C GLU A 140 -2.50 -6.37 -10.87
N ASN A 141 -2.79 -5.17 -10.36
CA ASN A 141 -1.93 -4.00 -10.46
C ASN A 141 -0.62 -4.11 -9.66
N GLU A 142 -0.60 -4.89 -8.58
CA GLU A 142 0.61 -5.08 -7.76
C GLU A 142 1.62 -6.05 -8.38
N THR A 143 1.21 -6.81 -9.39
CA THR A 143 2.09 -7.75 -10.10
C THR A 143 3.02 -7.08 -11.10
N GLU A 144 2.67 -5.88 -11.56
CA GLU A 144 3.46 -5.08 -12.49
C GLU A 144 4.32 -4.06 -11.73
N GLN A 145 5.56 -3.91 -12.16
CA GLN A 145 6.53 -2.99 -11.57
C GLN A 145 6.95 -1.97 -12.63
N ILE A 146 6.87 -0.67 -12.31
CA ILE A 146 7.08 0.41 -13.25
C ILE A 146 8.01 1.50 -12.71
N LEU A 147 8.41 2.41 -13.59
CA LEU A 147 8.93 3.71 -13.18
C LEU A 147 7.81 4.76 -13.22
N ILE A 148 7.69 5.55 -12.17
CA ILE A 148 6.99 6.83 -12.21
C ILE A 148 8.00 7.96 -12.34
N THR A 149 7.57 9.06 -12.96
CA THR A 149 8.45 10.20 -13.24
C THR A 149 7.66 11.50 -13.27
N THR A 150 8.33 12.63 -13.51
CA THR A 150 7.60 13.90 -13.71
C THR A 150 7.07 14.02 -15.14
N LYS A 151 5.97 14.78 -15.32
CA LYS A 151 5.40 15.06 -16.66
C LYS A 151 6.45 15.53 -17.67
N GLU A 152 7.42 16.32 -17.21
CA GLU A 152 8.49 16.88 -18.07
C GLU A 152 9.47 15.80 -18.56
N LYS A 153 9.68 14.75 -17.77
CA LYS A 153 10.63 13.67 -18.06
C LYS A 153 9.96 12.42 -18.61
N ALA A 154 8.63 12.35 -18.70
CA ALA A 154 7.91 11.14 -19.09
C ALA A 154 8.38 10.54 -20.43
N ALA A 155 8.63 11.38 -21.43
CA ALA A 155 9.14 10.94 -22.73
C ALA A 155 10.54 10.30 -22.69
N GLN A 156 11.26 10.40 -21.56
CA GLN A 156 12.58 9.76 -21.40
C GLN A 156 12.48 8.31 -20.92
N PHE A 157 11.33 7.89 -20.37
CA PHE A 157 11.13 6.57 -19.76
C PHE A 157 10.11 5.75 -20.56
N THR A 158 10.55 5.31 -21.74
CA THR A 158 9.75 4.47 -22.65
C THR A 158 10.14 3.00 -22.49
N LYS A 159 9.27 2.10 -22.94
CA LYS A 159 9.52 0.64 -22.93
C LYS A 159 10.80 0.21 -23.63
N ASP A 160 11.25 0.97 -24.62
CA ASP A 160 12.44 0.66 -25.43
C ASP A 160 13.72 1.33 -24.88
N LYS A 161 13.66 1.97 -23.70
CA LYS A 161 14.82 2.64 -23.11
C LYS A 161 15.88 1.65 -22.67
N THR A 162 17.09 1.81 -23.20
CA THR A 162 18.23 0.91 -22.92
C THR A 162 19.40 1.61 -22.24
N ASP A 163 19.45 2.94 -22.26
CA ASP A 163 20.52 3.74 -21.63
C ASP A 163 19.95 4.57 -20.49
N PHE A 164 20.47 4.33 -19.28
CA PHE A 164 20.12 5.04 -18.06
C PHE A 164 21.30 5.84 -17.50
N SER A 165 22.36 6.05 -18.32
CA SER A 165 23.59 6.72 -17.88
C SER A 165 23.31 8.07 -17.25
N GLY A 166 23.73 8.21 -15.99
CA GLY A 166 23.63 9.45 -15.23
C GLY A 166 22.25 9.72 -14.62
N LEU A 167 21.22 8.91 -14.93
CA LEU A 167 19.89 9.04 -14.31
C LEU A 167 19.91 8.49 -12.89
N LYS A 168 19.26 9.21 -11.99
CA LYS A 168 19.03 8.80 -10.61
C LYS A 168 17.66 8.15 -10.50
N ILE A 169 17.64 6.89 -10.13
CA ILE A 169 16.42 6.11 -9.94
C ILE A 169 16.24 5.83 -8.47
N GLY A 170 15.12 6.30 -7.90
CA GLY A 170 14.74 6.03 -6.52
C GLY A 170 14.11 4.66 -6.37
N ALA A 171 14.28 4.04 -5.20
CA ALA A 171 13.53 2.88 -4.76
C ALA A 171 13.46 2.86 -3.22
N GLN A 172 12.45 2.17 -2.67
CA GLN A 172 12.41 1.92 -1.24
C GLN A 172 13.46 0.87 -0.84
N GLY A 173 14.16 1.11 0.27
CA GLY A 173 15.18 0.20 0.77
C GLY A 173 14.61 -1.17 1.16
N GLY A 174 15.25 -2.26 0.73
CA GLY A 174 14.83 -3.64 1.00
C GLY A 174 13.67 -4.14 0.14
N SER A 175 13.14 -3.31 -0.79
CA SER A 175 11.99 -3.66 -1.63
C SER A 175 12.36 -4.50 -2.85
N LEU A 176 11.35 -5.08 -3.50
CA LEU A 176 11.52 -5.71 -4.82
C LEU A 176 11.99 -4.69 -5.86
N GLN A 177 11.52 -3.45 -5.77
CA GLN A 177 11.89 -2.38 -6.69
C GLN A 177 13.38 -2.03 -6.60
N GLN A 178 13.97 -2.05 -5.40
CA GLN A 178 15.42 -1.95 -5.25
C GLN A 178 16.13 -3.04 -6.05
N LEU A 179 15.74 -4.31 -5.83
CA LEU A 179 16.33 -5.46 -6.54
C LEU A 179 16.23 -5.30 -8.06
N LEU A 180 15.05 -4.91 -8.57
CA LEU A 180 14.83 -4.73 -10.00
C LEU A 180 15.68 -3.59 -10.59
N VAL A 181 15.83 -2.48 -9.88
CA VAL A 181 16.72 -1.38 -10.30
C VAL A 181 18.19 -1.83 -10.33
N GLU A 182 18.62 -2.55 -9.29
CA GLU A 182 19.99 -3.08 -9.21
C GLU A 182 20.29 -4.06 -10.34
N GLU A 183 19.37 -4.97 -10.65
CA GLU A 183 19.56 -5.99 -11.69
C GLU A 183 19.40 -5.45 -13.11
N GLN A 184 18.43 -4.54 -13.33
CA GLN A 184 18.02 -4.18 -14.69
C GLN A 184 18.48 -2.78 -15.14
N LEU A 185 18.67 -1.81 -14.22
CA LEU A 185 18.98 -0.43 -14.57
C LEU A 185 20.40 -0.01 -14.22
N VAL A 186 20.95 -0.45 -13.09
CA VAL A 186 22.33 -0.14 -12.69
C VAL A 186 23.34 -0.64 -13.75
N PRO A 187 23.21 -1.85 -14.34
CA PRO A 187 24.08 -2.28 -15.43
C PRO A 187 23.95 -1.43 -16.72
N LYS A 188 22.86 -0.68 -16.85
CA LYS A 188 22.59 0.26 -17.95
C LYS A 188 23.00 1.71 -17.61
N GLY A 189 23.71 1.92 -16.50
CA GLY A 189 24.28 3.19 -16.10
C GLY A 189 23.43 4.03 -15.13
N ALA A 190 22.32 3.52 -14.63
CA ALA A 190 21.52 4.19 -13.60
C ALA A 190 22.28 4.30 -12.28
N LYS A 191 21.98 5.35 -11.51
CA LYS A 191 22.37 5.50 -10.10
C LYS A 191 21.16 5.23 -9.24
N LEU A 192 21.23 4.21 -8.38
CA LEU A 192 20.19 3.92 -7.41
C LEU A 192 20.32 4.85 -6.20
N GLU A 193 19.20 5.45 -5.81
CA GLU A 193 19.04 6.23 -4.58
C GLU A 193 17.97 5.57 -3.71
N LEU A 194 18.33 5.20 -2.47
CA LEU A 194 17.43 4.47 -1.57
C LEU A 194 16.72 5.42 -0.61
N TYR A 195 15.45 5.12 -0.36
CA TYR A 195 14.59 5.85 0.56
C TYR A 195 13.95 4.89 1.58
N GLU A 196 13.78 5.35 2.81
CA GLU A 196 13.08 4.58 3.85
C GLU A 196 11.56 4.55 3.63
N ASN A 197 11.03 5.58 2.92
CA ASN A 197 9.59 5.77 2.76
C ASN A 197 9.28 6.21 1.31
N ILE A 198 8.26 5.60 0.71
CA ILE A 198 7.88 5.86 -0.68
C ILE A 198 7.38 7.30 -0.88
N ASN A 199 6.66 7.89 0.09
CA ASN A 199 6.16 9.27 -0.01
C ASN A 199 7.31 10.29 0.03
N VAL A 200 8.39 9.99 0.77
CA VAL A 200 9.62 10.80 0.76
C VAL A 200 10.30 10.70 -0.60
N ALA A 201 10.38 9.48 -1.18
CA ALA A 201 10.92 9.28 -2.52
C ALA A 201 10.07 9.99 -3.60
N ALA A 202 8.74 9.98 -3.50
CA ALA A 202 7.84 10.72 -4.38
C ALA A 202 8.05 12.23 -4.27
N THR A 203 8.33 12.74 -3.06
CA THR A 203 8.69 14.16 -2.87
C THR A 203 10.02 14.50 -3.53
N ALA A 204 11.04 13.63 -3.39
CA ALA A 204 12.34 13.77 -4.06
C ALA A 204 12.18 13.75 -5.59
N LEU A 205 11.27 12.92 -6.11
CA LEU A 205 10.91 12.90 -7.53
C LEU A 205 10.28 14.24 -7.98
N ALA A 206 9.26 14.69 -7.24
CA ALA A 206 8.55 15.93 -7.58
C ALA A 206 9.45 17.18 -7.54
N THR A 207 10.48 17.18 -6.68
CA THR A 207 11.47 18.27 -6.57
C THR A 207 12.64 18.13 -7.53
N GLY A 208 12.73 17.00 -8.26
CA GLY A 208 13.78 16.74 -9.25
C GLY A 208 15.12 16.28 -8.66
N GLU A 209 15.13 15.84 -7.39
CA GLU A 209 16.30 15.23 -6.75
C GLU A 209 16.65 13.88 -7.39
N ILE A 210 15.61 13.12 -7.79
CA ILE A 210 15.70 11.91 -8.61
C ILE A 210 14.97 12.09 -9.94
N ASP A 211 15.28 11.26 -10.93
CA ASP A 211 14.71 11.33 -12.28
C ASP A 211 13.49 10.44 -12.46
N ALA A 212 13.45 9.32 -11.76
CA ALA A 212 12.31 8.41 -11.70
C ALA A 212 12.31 7.65 -10.37
N LEU A 213 11.16 7.09 -10.00
CA LEU A 213 10.97 6.25 -8.82
C LEU A 213 10.40 4.90 -9.27
N ALA A 214 11.02 3.81 -8.84
CA ALA A 214 10.54 2.45 -9.08
C ALA A 214 9.47 2.10 -8.03
N VAL A 215 8.30 1.67 -8.50
CA VAL A 215 7.13 1.35 -7.67
C VAL A 215 6.33 0.18 -8.28
N ALA A 216 5.48 -0.46 -7.48
CA ALA A 216 4.41 -1.29 -8.01
C ALA A 216 3.38 -0.43 -8.75
N TYR A 217 2.71 -1.00 -9.75
CA TYR A 217 1.80 -0.24 -10.62
C TYR A 217 0.68 0.44 -9.83
N GLY A 218 -0.05 -0.28 -8.98
CA GLY A 218 -1.14 0.29 -8.17
C GLY A 218 -0.69 1.38 -7.20
N ASN A 219 0.50 1.21 -6.59
CA ASN A 219 1.09 2.28 -5.79
C ASN A 219 1.49 3.49 -6.65
N GLY A 220 1.99 3.25 -7.86
CA GLY A 220 2.26 4.30 -8.84
C GLY A 220 1.00 5.09 -9.20
N GLU A 221 -0.14 4.41 -9.43
CA GLU A 221 -1.43 5.07 -9.69
C GLU A 221 -1.86 5.97 -8.52
N ALA A 222 -1.70 5.52 -7.28
CA ALA A 222 -2.01 6.31 -6.08
C ALA A 222 -1.12 7.55 -5.91
N LEU A 223 0.08 7.56 -6.51
CA LEU A 223 1.03 8.68 -6.44
C LEU A 223 0.90 9.68 -7.60
N VAL A 224 0.07 9.38 -8.62
CA VAL A 224 -0.17 10.29 -9.76
C VAL A 224 -0.81 11.59 -9.27
N ASN A 225 -0.29 12.70 -9.77
CA ASN A 225 -0.81 14.03 -9.45
C ASN A 225 -0.47 15.02 -10.58
N ASP A 226 -0.57 16.33 -10.31
CA ASP A 226 -0.24 17.35 -11.30
C ASP A 226 1.23 17.36 -11.77
N THR A 227 2.15 16.78 -11.00
CA THR A 227 3.59 16.73 -11.28
C THR A 227 4.05 15.33 -11.67
N ILE A 228 3.61 14.30 -10.95
CA ILE A 228 4.04 12.91 -11.09
C ILE A 228 3.07 12.16 -12.02
N VAL A 229 3.62 11.36 -12.94
CA VAL A 229 2.88 10.52 -13.87
C VAL A 229 3.49 9.13 -13.96
N LEU A 230 2.69 8.15 -14.37
CA LEU A 230 3.18 6.84 -14.78
C LEU A 230 4.03 7.03 -16.05
N SER A 231 5.08 6.23 -16.20
CA SER A 231 5.86 6.17 -17.44
C SER A 231 5.51 4.92 -18.25
N ASP A 232 6.02 4.82 -19.47
CA ASP A 232 5.87 3.62 -20.30
C ASP A 232 6.98 2.58 -20.04
N TYR A 233 7.75 2.73 -18.97
CA TYR A 233 8.82 1.79 -18.63
C TYR A 233 8.35 0.79 -17.59
N TYR A 234 8.30 -0.49 -17.98
CA TYR A 234 7.96 -1.62 -17.11
C TYR A 234 9.20 -2.48 -16.89
N PHE A 235 9.36 -2.96 -15.66
CA PHE A 235 10.39 -3.95 -15.34
C PHE A 235 9.98 -5.34 -15.83
N GLU A 236 10.95 -6.16 -16.18
CA GLU A 236 10.74 -7.59 -16.32
C GLU A 236 10.64 -8.21 -14.93
N VAL A 237 9.52 -8.88 -14.62
CA VAL A 237 9.24 -9.46 -13.30
C VAL A 237 9.05 -10.97 -13.44
N ASP A 238 9.89 -11.74 -12.74
CA ASP A 238 9.73 -13.20 -12.64
C ASP A 238 8.41 -13.53 -11.91
N GLU A 239 7.67 -14.53 -12.39
CA GLU A 239 6.40 -14.97 -11.81
C GLU A 239 6.46 -15.21 -10.29
N LYS A 240 7.61 -15.68 -9.77
CA LYS A 240 7.81 -15.92 -8.35
C LYS A 240 7.71 -14.65 -7.49
N TYR A 241 7.88 -13.45 -8.06
CA TYR A 241 7.83 -12.18 -7.36
C TYR A 241 6.44 -11.53 -7.37
N LYS A 242 5.50 -12.07 -8.16
CA LYS A 242 4.21 -11.42 -8.44
C LYS A 242 3.16 -11.56 -7.35
N ASN A 243 3.44 -12.30 -6.27
CA ASN A 243 2.50 -12.46 -5.17
C ASN A 243 3.14 -12.02 -3.86
N ASN A 244 2.30 -11.54 -2.97
CA ASN A 244 2.72 -11.12 -1.65
C ASN A 244 2.74 -12.29 -0.66
N VAL A 245 3.56 -12.12 0.37
CA VAL A 245 3.76 -13.09 1.44
C VAL A 245 3.84 -12.39 2.80
N ILE A 246 3.50 -13.13 3.85
CA ILE A 246 3.72 -12.72 5.24
C ILE A 246 5.06 -13.29 5.70
N LEU A 247 5.86 -12.47 6.37
CA LEU A 247 7.16 -12.89 6.92
C LEU A 247 7.01 -13.22 8.41
N LEU A 248 7.63 -14.33 8.84
CA LEU A 248 7.66 -14.79 10.22
C LEU A 248 9.10 -15.13 10.64
N ASN A 249 9.36 -15.13 11.95
CA ASN A 249 10.63 -15.60 12.47
C ASN A 249 10.85 -17.09 12.12
N LYS A 250 12.10 -17.46 11.84
CA LYS A 250 12.47 -18.85 11.49
C LYS A 250 12.06 -19.90 12.53
N GLU A 251 11.87 -19.49 13.77
CA GLU A 251 11.55 -20.39 14.87
C GLU A 251 10.04 -20.63 15.03
N ASP A 252 9.17 -19.87 14.34
CA ASP A 252 7.71 -19.83 14.56
C ASP A 252 6.90 -20.70 13.58
N ALA A 253 7.36 -21.93 13.29
CA ALA A 253 6.69 -22.84 12.35
C ALA A 253 5.21 -23.12 12.74
N ALA A 254 4.89 -23.19 14.04
CA ALA A 254 3.52 -23.40 14.49
C ALA A 254 2.61 -22.20 14.23
N LEU A 255 3.15 -20.97 14.26
CA LEU A 255 2.43 -19.75 13.88
C LEU A 255 2.20 -19.72 12.37
N LEU A 256 3.22 -20.08 11.57
CA LEU A 256 3.10 -20.18 10.12
C LEU A 256 1.95 -21.08 9.66
N GLU A 257 1.81 -22.28 10.26
CA GLU A 257 0.71 -23.20 9.94
C GLU A 257 -0.66 -22.55 10.17
N LYS A 258 -0.81 -21.80 11.26
CA LYS A 258 -2.07 -21.09 11.60
C LYS A 258 -2.33 -19.93 10.64
N VAL A 259 -1.29 -19.15 10.31
CA VAL A 259 -1.37 -18.05 9.34
C VAL A 259 -1.80 -18.58 7.98
N ASN A 260 -1.16 -19.66 7.48
CA ASN A 260 -1.54 -20.27 6.19
C ASN A 260 -2.97 -20.79 6.20
N ALA A 261 -3.43 -21.37 7.32
CA ALA A 261 -4.83 -21.79 7.46
C ALA A 261 -5.81 -20.58 7.41
N ALA A 262 -5.44 -19.42 7.98
CA ALA A 262 -6.24 -18.20 7.89
C ALA A 262 -6.27 -17.65 6.47
N LEU A 263 -5.11 -17.61 5.77
CA LEU A 263 -5.03 -17.19 4.36
C LEU A 263 -5.91 -18.06 3.47
N ALA A 264 -5.82 -19.38 3.61
CA ALA A 264 -6.63 -20.33 2.84
C ALA A 264 -8.15 -20.11 3.05
N LYS A 265 -8.59 -19.79 4.28
CA LYS A 265 -9.99 -19.49 4.58
C LYS A 265 -10.44 -18.18 3.93
N ALA A 266 -9.63 -17.13 4.01
CA ALA A 266 -9.93 -15.84 3.38
C ALA A 266 -10.06 -15.97 1.86
N MET A 267 -9.14 -16.71 1.24
CA MET A 267 -9.16 -17.01 -0.19
C MET A 267 -10.41 -17.82 -0.57
N ALA A 268 -10.72 -18.90 0.15
CA ALA A 268 -11.89 -19.73 -0.12
C ALA A 268 -13.22 -18.97 0.05
N ALA A 269 -13.25 -17.95 0.88
CA ALA A 269 -14.40 -17.10 1.09
C ALA A 269 -14.50 -15.94 0.05
N GLY A 270 -13.53 -15.80 -0.86
CA GLY A 270 -13.51 -14.74 -1.88
C GLY A 270 -13.28 -13.34 -1.32
N LEU A 271 -12.65 -13.21 -0.13
CA LEU A 271 -12.51 -11.91 0.55
C LEU A 271 -11.47 -11.01 -0.11
N TYR A 272 -10.49 -11.56 -0.82
CA TYR A 272 -9.36 -10.79 -1.33
C TYR A 272 -9.79 -9.77 -2.39
N ASP A 273 -10.63 -10.17 -3.33
CA ASP A 273 -11.10 -9.28 -4.38
C ASP A 273 -11.95 -8.14 -3.79
N GLU A 274 -12.89 -8.47 -2.88
CA GLU A 274 -13.73 -7.48 -2.20
C GLU A 274 -12.89 -6.49 -1.40
N TRP A 275 -11.91 -6.96 -0.64
CA TRP A 275 -11.02 -6.11 0.16
C TRP A 275 -10.15 -5.21 -0.71
N TYR A 276 -9.59 -5.77 -1.79
CA TYR A 276 -8.71 -5.01 -2.67
C TYR A 276 -9.46 -3.90 -3.40
N GLU A 277 -10.64 -4.20 -3.96
CA GLU A 277 -11.51 -3.21 -4.60
C GLU A 277 -11.90 -2.08 -3.61
N ALA A 278 -12.31 -2.43 -2.39
CA ALA A 278 -12.66 -1.46 -1.35
C ALA A 278 -11.47 -0.55 -1.00
N CYS A 279 -10.26 -1.10 -0.97
CA CYS A 279 -9.04 -0.34 -0.69
C CYS A 279 -8.60 0.52 -1.87
N GLN A 280 -8.83 0.10 -3.13
CA GLN A 280 -8.61 0.93 -4.31
C GLN A 280 -9.52 2.16 -4.32
N ILE A 281 -10.79 2.00 -3.92
CA ILE A 281 -11.72 3.13 -3.77
C ILE A 281 -11.22 4.07 -2.67
N TYR A 282 -10.85 3.51 -1.52
CA TYR A 282 -10.39 4.31 -0.38
C TYR A 282 -9.10 5.09 -0.68
N ALA A 283 -8.19 4.51 -1.43
CA ALA A 283 -6.93 5.14 -1.85
C ALA A 283 -7.08 6.04 -3.10
N GLU A 284 -8.30 6.24 -3.60
CA GLU A 284 -8.62 7.03 -4.81
C GLU A 284 -7.92 6.52 -6.09
N VAL A 285 -7.52 5.25 -6.11
CA VAL A 285 -6.93 4.60 -7.30
C VAL A 285 -8.00 4.29 -8.33
N LYS A 286 -9.17 3.84 -7.87
CA LYS A 286 -10.36 3.58 -8.65
C LYS A 286 -11.57 4.25 -8.02
N THR A 287 -12.54 4.65 -8.81
CA THR A 287 -13.82 5.15 -8.29
C THR A 287 -14.78 4.00 -7.97
N ALA A 288 -15.73 4.25 -7.06
CA ALA A 288 -16.77 3.30 -6.74
C ALA A 288 -17.59 2.90 -8.00
N ASP A 289 -17.90 3.86 -8.87
CA ASP A 289 -18.61 3.64 -10.12
C ASP A 289 -17.82 2.72 -11.08
N GLU A 290 -16.49 2.91 -11.21
CA GLU A 290 -15.64 2.06 -12.07
C GLU A 290 -15.60 0.61 -11.59
N LEU A 291 -15.69 0.39 -10.27
CA LEU A 291 -15.70 -0.93 -9.67
C LEU A 291 -17.10 -1.49 -9.41
N GLY A 292 -18.15 -0.74 -9.75
CA GLY A 292 -19.54 -1.16 -9.62
C GLY A 292 -20.04 -1.21 -8.17
N TYR A 293 -19.71 -0.20 -7.37
CA TYR A 293 -20.22 -0.03 -6.01
C TYR A 293 -21.24 1.10 -5.94
N ASP A 294 -22.26 0.94 -5.09
CA ASP A 294 -23.23 1.99 -4.76
C ASP A 294 -22.71 2.91 -3.62
N ASP A 295 -23.46 4.01 -3.34
CA ASP A 295 -23.12 4.97 -2.29
C ASP A 295 -23.12 4.36 -0.88
N ASP A 296 -23.75 3.21 -0.69
CA ASP A 296 -23.77 2.46 0.57
C ASP A 296 -22.62 1.42 0.65
N GLY A 297 -21.72 1.41 -0.33
CA GLY A 297 -20.57 0.51 -0.42
C GLY A 297 -20.96 -0.96 -0.65
N ASN A 298 -22.05 -1.19 -1.39
CA ASN A 298 -22.43 -2.53 -1.83
C ASN A 298 -22.00 -2.73 -3.28
N LYS A 299 -21.44 -3.88 -3.60
CA LYS A 299 -21.18 -4.24 -5.00
C LYS A 299 -22.51 -4.46 -5.72
N ILE A 300 -22.70 -3.75 -6.83
CA ILE A 300 -23.87 -3.87 -7.69
C ILE A 300 -23.71 -5.19 -8.47
N THR A 301 -24.55 -6.19 -8.15
CA THR A 301 -24.61 -7.43 -8.92
C THR A 301 -25.61 -7.24 -10.05
N GLU A 302 -25.19 -7.44 -11.31
CA GLU A 302 -26.09 -7.53 -12.46
C GLU A 302 -27.09 -8.68 -12.38
#